data_4b1c0e2bd9fe2752e19fc065c6ad8f33
#
_entry.id   4b1c0e2bd9fe2752e19fc065c6ad8f33
#
_cell.length_a   1.000
_cell.length_b   1.000
_cell.length_c   1.000
_cell.angle_alpha   90.00
_cell.angle_beta   90.00
_cell.angle_gamma   90.00
#
_symmetry.space_group_name_H-M   'P 1'
#
loop_
_entity.id
_entity.type
_entity.pdbx_description
1 polymer ?
#
loop_
_entity_poly.entity_id
_entity_poly.type
_entity_poly.pdbx_seq_one_letter_code
_entity_poly.pdbx_strand_id
1 'polypeptide(L)'
;MCSSDLADLRARIDLTIRPGERALVPTGIAIALPAGYAAFVHPRSGLALRSGIGMVNAPGTIDSGYRGELQVILINHGQEDVVITRGDRIAQLVIQRVEEAEFVEVASLPGASRGDDGFGSTGRI
;
A
#
# COMPACT_ATOMS: atom_id res chain seq x y z
N MET A 1 14.60 13.47 11.38
CA MET A 1 13.25 13.90 11.05
C MET A 1 13.04 13.84 9.54
N CYS A 2 11.92 13.32 9.12
CA CYS A 2 11.59 13.28 7.71
C CYS A 2 11.16 14.67 7.24
N SER A 3 11.76 15.16 6.16
CA SER A 3 11.39 16.47 5.58
C SER A 3 10.29 16.34 4.53
N SER A 4 9.81 15.15 4.25
CA SER A 4 8.73 14.88 3.31
C SER A 4 7.41 14.67 4.04
N ASP A 5 6.32 14.70 3.29
CA ASP A 5 4.99 14.42 3.83
C ASP A 5 4.75 12.91 4.01
N LEU A 6 5.75 12.11 3.74
CA LEU A 6 5.69 10.66 3.84
C LEU A 6 6.44 10.20 5.09
N ALA A 7 5.90 9.20 5.75
CA ALA A 7 6.55 8.58 6.89
C ALA A 7 7.10 7.20 6.48
N ASP A 8 8.34 6.91 6.88
CA ASP A 8 8.91 5.59 6.69
C ASP A 8 8.35 4.60 7.71
N LEU A 9 8.03 3.41 7.24
CA LEU A 9 7.73 2.27 8.10
C LEU A 9 8.94 1.36 8.16
N ARG A 10 9.30 0.94 9.38
CA ARG A 10 10.51 0.14 9.63
C ARG A 10 10.14 -1.23 10.15
N ALA A 11 10.93 -2.22 9.79
CA ALA A 11 10.75 -3.57 10.30
C ALA A 11 11.07 -3.61 11.80
N ARG A 12 10.24 -4.32 12.56
CA ARG A 12 10.46 -4.55 13.99
C ARG A 12 11.30 -5.78 14.26
N ILE A 13 11.42 -6.66 13.28
CA ILE A 13 12.11 -7.95 13.42
C ILE A 13 13.11 -8.15 12.29
N ASP A 14 14.03 -9.08 12.49
CA ASP A 14 14.90 -9.59 11.44
C ASP A 14 14.19 -10.74 10.73
N LEU A 15 14.32 -10.81 9.41
CA LEU A 15 13.82 -11.95 8.65
C LEU A 15 14.51 -12.01 7.30
N THR A 16 14.43 -13.18 6.67
CA THR A 16 14.89 -13.38 5.30
C THR A 16 13.70 -13.76 4.44
N ILE A 17 13.57 -13.10 3.29
CA ILE A 17 12.51 -13.39 2.33
C ILE A 17 13.16 -14.00 1.10
N ARG A 18 12.88 -15.28 0.84
CA ARG A 18 13.44 -15.98 -0.32
C ARG A 18 12.69 -15.61 -1.59
N PRO A 19 13.28 -15.81 -2.77
CA PRO A 19 12.60 -15.54 -4.03
C PRO A 19 11.22 -16.21 -4.10
N GLY A 20 10.20 -15.43 -4.48
CA GLY A 20 8.83 -15.89 -4.58
C GLY A 20 8.06 -15.94 -3.26
N GLU A 21 8.73 -15.78 -2.12
CA GLU A 21 8.07 -15.79 -0.82
C GLU A 21 7.49 -14.43 -0.46
N ARG A 22 6.44 -14.46 0.34
CA ARG A 22 5.88 -13.28 0.98
C ARG A 22 5.98 -13.43 2.49
N ALA A 23 6.05 -12.29 3.17
CA ALA A 23 6.17 -12.26 4.61
C ALA A 23 5.36 -11.10 5.18
N LEU A 24 4.73 -11.34 6.32
CA LEU A 24 4.05 -10.31 7.10
C LEU A 24 5.06 -9.72 8.05
N VAL A 25 5.40 -8.44 7.84
CA VAL A 25 6.46 -7.77 8.61
C VAL A 25 5.82 -6.76 9.57
N PRO A 26 5.96 -6.96 10.87
CA PRO A 26 5.44 -6.01 11.85
C PRO A 26 6.29 -4.75 11.90
N THR A 27 5.66 -3.61 12.16
CA THR A 27 6.34 -2.32 12.28
C THR A 27 6.45 -1.84 13.72
N GLY A 28 5.69 -2.42 14.63
CA GLY A 28 5.69 -2.00 16.03
C GLY A 28 4.93 -0.71 16.30
N ILE A 29 4.23 -0.15 15.31
CA ILE A 29 3.48 1.08 15.51
C ILE A 29 1.99 0.89 15.20
N ALA A 30 1.18 1.71 15.84
CA ALA A 30 -0.24 1.85 15.59
C ALA A 30 -0.56 3.33 15.48
N ILE A 31 -1.61 3.66 14.73
CA ILE A 31 -1.99 5.04 14.49
C ILE A 31 -3.48 5.25 14.76
N ALA A 32 -3.84 6.51 14.96
CA ALA A 32 -5.23 6.94 15.04
C ALA A 32 -5.45 8.06 14.04
N LEU A 33 -6.24 7.80 13.01
CA LEU A 33 -6.55 8.79 11.99
C LEU A 33 -7.87 9.48 12.31
N PRO A 34 -7.97 10.80 12.10
CA PRO A 34 -9.26 11.48 12.16
C PRO A 34 -10.22 10.95 11.11
N ALA A 35 -11.52 11.09 11.37
CA ALA A 35 -12.53 10.79 10.37
C ALA A 35 -12.27 11.63 9.10
N GLY A 36 -12.51 11.05 7.94
CA GLY A 36 -12.26 11.70 6.66
C GLY A 36 -10.85 11.51 6.11
N TYR A 37 -10.00 10.76 6.82
CA TYR A 37 -8.64 10.44 6.39
C TYR A 37 -8.45 8.94 6.26
N ALA A 38 -7.55 8.57 5.38
CA ALA A 38 -7.05 7.20 5.28
C ALA A 38 -5.53 7.24 5.15
N ALA A 39 -4.88 6.15 5.53
CA ALA A 39 -3.46 5.98 5.30
C ALA A 39 -3.25 4.86 4.30
N PHE A 40 -2.26 5.04 3.43
CA PHE A 40 -1.90 4.08 2.42
C PHE A 40 -0.45 3.66 2.59
N VAL A 41 -0.22 2.37 2.60
CA VAL A 41 1.13 1.82 2.72
C VAL A 41 1.63 1.53 1.31
N HIS A 42 2.73 2.18 0.95
CA HIS A 42 3.35 2.06 -0.37
C HIS A 42 4.68 1.34 -0.28
N PRO A 43 5.06 0.55 -1.29
CA PRO A 43 6.40 -0.02 -1.34
C PRO A 43 7.44 1.07 -1.59
N ARG A 44 8.69 0.77 -1.23
CA ARG A 44 9.81 1.68 -1.46
C ARG A 44 10.45 1.37 -2.81
N SER A 45 10.63 2.41 -3.61
CA SER A 45 11.20 2.27 -4.95
C SER A 45 12.64 1.73 -4.91
N GLY A 46 13.43 2.11 -3.92
CA GLY A 46 14.79 1.61 -3.78
C GLY A 46 14.85 0.09 -3.55
N LEU A 47 14.01 -0.43 -2.67
CA LEU A 47 13.91 -1.87 -2.44
C LEU A 47 13.37 -2.60 -3.67
N ALA A 48 12.41 -2.01 -4.35
CA ALA A 48 11.86 -2.58 -5.57
C ALA A 48 12.93 -2.73 -6.64
N LEU A 49 13.70 -1.67 -6.87
CA LEU A 49 14.71 -1.66 -7.94
C LEU A 49 15.90 -2.55 -7.61
N ARG A 50 16.45 -2.43 -6.40
CA ARG A 50 17.69 -3.14 -6.05
C ARG A 50 17.46 -4.61 -5.69
N SER A 51 16.35 -4.92 -5.06
CA SER A 51 16.12 -6.23 -4.47
C SER A 51 14.87 -6.94 -4.97
N GLY A 52 14.08 -6.29 -5.80
CA GLY A 52 12.84 -6.89 -6.29
C GLY A 52 11.75 -7.01 -5.23
N ILE A 53 11.85 -6.29 -4.12
CA ILE A 53 10.86 -6.33 -3.07
C ILE A 53 9.65 -5.46 -3.44
N GLY A 54 8.48 -6.04 -3.37
CA GLY A 54 7.21 -5.35 -3.54
C GLY A 54 6.27 -5.65 -2.38
N MET A 55 5.05 -5.17 -2.50
CA MET A 55 3.98 -5.47 -1.56
C MET A 55 2.87 -6.20 -2.29
N VAL A 56 2.36 -7.26 -1.66
CA VAL A 56 1.30 -8.10 -2.27
C VAL A 56 0.02 -7.30 -2.46
N ASN A 57 -0.30 -6.43 -1.51
CA ASN A 57 -1.54 -5.65 -1.49
C ASN A 57 -1.30 -4.15 -1.69
N ALA A 58 -0.37 -3.79 -2.55
CA ALA A 58 -0.06 -2.37 -2.77
C ALA A 58 -1.19 -1.65 -3.51
N PRO A 59 -1.70 -0.53 -2.97
CA PRO A 59 -1.37 0.00 -1.66
C PRO A 59 -2.14 -0.72 -0.55
N GLY A 60 -1.49 -0.91 0.60
CA GLY A 60 -2.21 -1.31 1.81
C GLY A 60 -3.06 -0.15 2.28
N THR A 61 -4.30 -0.42 2.66
CA THR A 61 -5.24 0.63 3.03
C THR A 61 -5.60 0.54 4.50
N ILE A 62 -5.48 1.66 5.20
CA ILE A 62 -5.76 1.78 6.62
C ILE A 62 -6.84 2.85 6.79
N ASP A 63 -8.00 2.45 7.25
CA ASP A 63 -9.11 3.39 7.47
C ASP A 63 -8.99 4.09 8.83
N SER A 64 -9.82 5.10 9.05
CA SER A 64 -9.77 5.90 10.26
C SER A 64 -10.18 5.13 11.52
N GLY A 65 -10.85 3.99 11.38
CA GLY A 65 -11.29 3.17 12.49
C GLY A 65 -10.28 2.15 12.99
N TYR A 66 -9.21 1.92 12.22
CA TYR A 66 -8.23 0.91 12.56
C TYR A 66 -7.27 1.39 13.66
N ARG A 67 -7.06 0.56 14.68
CA ARG A 67 -6.17 0.87 15.82
C ARG A 67 -5.12 -0.20 16.03
N GLY A 68 -5.09 -1.24 15.20
CA GLY A 68 -4.12 -2.32 15.34
C GLY A 68 -2.73 -1.95 14.87
N GLU A 69 -1.79 -2.84 15.11
CA GLU A 69 -0.43 -2.67 14.63
C GLU A 69 -0.41 -2.62 13.11
N LEU A 70 0.36 -1.69 12.55
CA LEU A 70 0.62 -1.64 11.12
C LEU A 70 1.60 -2.74 10.76
N GLN A 71 1.23 -3.55 9.77
CA GLN A 71 2.07 -4.62 9.27
C GLN A 71 2.14 -4.53 7.76
N VAL A 72 3.26 -4.94 7.20
CA VAL A 72 3.54 -4.81 5.77
C VAL A 72 3.70 -6.20 5.17
N ILE A 73 2.96 -6.47 4.09
CA ILE A 73 3.05 -7.75 3.39
C ILE A 73 4.03 -7.60 2.24
N LEU A 74 5.27 -7.98 2.48
CA LEU A 74 6.34 -7.92 1.47
C LEU A 74 6.38 -9.19 0.65
N ILE A 75 6.80 -9.06 -0.61
CA ILE A 75 7.05 -10.20 -1.50
C ILE A 75 8.38 -9.99 -2.21
N ASN A 76 9.13 -11.07 -2.38
CA ASN A 76 10.40 -11.03 -3.10
C ASN A 76 10.18 -11.52 -4.54
N HIS A 77 10.19 -10.58 -5.49
CA HIS A 77 10.10 -10.87 -6.93
C HIS A 77 11.48 -11.06 -7.56
N GLY A 78 12.54 -10.93 -6.77
CA GLY A 78 13.91 -11.05 -7.27
C GLY A 78 14.39 -12.49 -7.37
N GLN A 79 15.67 -12.64 -7.60
CA GLN A 79 16.32 -13.94 -7.80
C GLN A 79 17.13 -14.38 -6.57
N GLU A 80 17.33 -13.52 -5.61
CA GLU A 80 18.17 -13.78 -4.44
C GLU A 80 17.39 -13.57 -3.16
N ASP A 81 17.84 -14.22 -2.09
CA ASP A 81 17.31 -13.97 -0.75
C ASP A 81 17.50 -12.50 -0.38
N VAL A 82 16.50 -11.92 0.28
CA VAL A 82 16.58 -10.56 0.80
C VAL A 82 16.52 -10.62 2.32
N VAL A 83 17.56 -10.11 2.95
CA VAL A 83 17.65 -10.02 4.41
C VAL A 83 17.09 -8.68 4.85
N ILE A 84 16.07 -8.74 5.68
CA ILE A 84 15.50 -7.56 6.34
C ILE A 84 16.02 -7.56 7.76
N THR A 85 16.63 -6.46 8.17
CA THR A 85 17.13 -6.28 9.53
C THR A 85 16.23 -5.32 10.28
N ARG A 86 16.02 -5.58 11.55
CA ARG A 86 15.25 -4.69 12.42
C ARG A 86 15.73 -3.25 12.26
N GLY A 87 14.81 -2.34 12.04
CA GLY A 87 15.10 -0.93 11.79
C GLY A 87 15.17 -0.56 10.32
N ASP A 88 15.22 -1.54 9.42
CA ASP A 88 15.21 -1.25 7.97
C ASP A 88 13.89 -0.60 7.57
N ARG A 89 14.01 0.39 6.71
CA ARG A 89 12.84 1.04 6.09
C ARG A 89 12.28 0.11 5.02
N ILE A 90 11.06 -0.34 5.22
CA ILE A 90 10.44 -1.37 4.35
C ILE A 90 9.26 -0.86 3.54
N ALA A 91 8.68 0.27 3.92
CA ALA A 91 7.52 0.83 3.25
C ALA A 91 7.39 2.31 3.59
N GLN A 92 6.45 2.98 2.96
CA GLN A 92 6.14 4.38 3.23
C GLN A 92 4.66 4.53 3.52
N LEU A 93 4.33 5.39 4.48
CA LEU A 93 2.95 5.68 4.86
C LEU A 93 2.56 7.02 4.28
N VAL A 94 1.47 7.04 3.52
CA VAL A 94 0.90 8.24 2.90
C VAL A 94 -0.45 8.48 3.53
N ILE A 95 -0.66 9.66 4.12
CA ILE A 95 -1.94 10.01 4.75
C ILE A 95 -2.65 11.01 3.86
N GLN A 96 -3.90 10.71 3.52
CA GLN A 96 -4.68 11.51 2.60
C GLN A 96 -6.11 11.72 3.11
N ARG A 97 -6.70 12.83 2.72
CA ARG A 97 -8.15 12.98 2.82
C ARG A 97 -8.81 12.04 1.83
N VAL A 98 -9.90 11.43 2.25
CA VAL A 98 -10.70 10.56 1.38
C VAL A 98 -12.14 11.00 1.43
N GLU A 99 -12.79 10.95 0.27
CA GLU A 99 -14.21 11.23 0.16
C GLU A 99 -15.01 10.03 0.64
N GLU A 100 -16.07 10.31 1.35
CA GLU A 100 -17.03 9.31 1.78
C GLU A 100 -18.09 9.20 0.71
N ALA A 101 -18.11 8.08 -0.01
CA ALA A 101 -19.07 7.87 -1.08
C ALA A 101 -20.37 7.30 -0.53
N GLU A 102 -21.48 7.84 -0.99
CA GLU A 102 -22.79 7.27 -0.75
C GLU A 102 -23.25 6.55 -2.02
N PHE A 103 -23.52 5.25 -1.90
CA PHE A 103 -24.00 4.44 -3.02
C PHE A 103 -25.52 4.45 -3.04
N VAL A 104 -26.07 4.86 -4.17
CA VAL A 104 -27.51 4.93 -4.37
C VAL A 104 -27.89 4.00 -5.51
N GLU A 105 -28.80 3.06 -5.24
CA GLU A 105 -29.32 2.18 -6.28
C GLU A 105 -30.27 2.97 -7.18
N VAL A 106 -30.05 2.88 -8.50
CA VAL A 106 -30.87 3.58 -9.47
C VAL A 106 -31.24 2.64 -10.62
N ALA A 107 -32.35 2.93 -11.32
CA ALA A 107 -32.75 2.12 -12.46
C ALA A 107 -31.84 2.35 -13.67
N SER A 108 -31.27 3.55 -13.79
CA SER A 108 -30.32 3.88 -14.86
C SER A 108 -29.40 4.99 -14.37
N LEU A 109 -28.18 5.04 -14.95
CA LEU A 109 -27.21 6.08 -14.63
C LEU A 109 -27.43 7.31 -15.50
N PRO A 110 -27.05 8.52 -15.01
CA PRO A 110 -27.02 9.70 -15.87
C PRO A 110 -26.12 9.44 -17.08
N GLY A 111 -26.48 10.03 -18.22
CA GLY A 111 -25.69 9.89 -19.44
C GLY A 111 -24.30 10.48 -19.30
N ALA A 112 -23.33 9.85 -19.97
CA ALA A 112 -21.95 10.32 -20.03
C ALA A 112 -21.44 10.19 -21.46
N SER A 113 -20.39 10.95 -21.78
CA SER A 113 -19.84 10.98 -23.15
C SER A 113 -19.27 9.63 -23.59
N ARG A 114 -18.91 8.76 -22.65
CA ARG A 114 -18.36 7.43 -22.96
C ARG A 114 -19.37 6.29 -22.83
N GLY A 115 -20.50 6.55 -22.16
CA GLY A 115 -21.45 5.48 -21.88
C GLY A 115 -20.80 4.35 -21.09
N ASP A 116 -20.85 3.13 -21.64
CA ASP A 116 -20.24 1.94 -21.02
C ASP A 116 -18.84 1.63 -21.56
N ASP A 117 -18.23 2.54 -22.30
CA ASP A 117 -16.88 2.38 -22.81
C ASP A 117 -15.87 2.28 -21.67
N GLY A 118 -14.98 1.35 -21.78
CA GLY A 118 -13.93 1.10 -20.82
C GLY A 118 -13.04 -0.04 -21.29
N PHE A 119 -12.12 -0.47 -20.45
CA PHE A 119 -11.27 -1.62 -20.71
C PHE A 119 -10.62 -1.64 -22.08
N GLY A 120 -10.15 -0.46 -22.55
CA GLY A 120 -9.50 -0.34 -23.85
C GLY A 120 -10.44 -0.23 -25.04
N SER A 121 -11.73 0.00 -24.83
CA SER A 121 -12.71 0.12 -25.91
C SER A 121 -12.40 1.26 -26.88
N THR A 122 -11.71 2.29 -26.44
CA THR A 122 -11.29 3.43 -27.26
C THR A 122 -9.88 3.28 -27.80
N GLY A 123 -9.17 2.26 -27.41
CA GLY A 123 -7.79 2.00 -27.80
C GLY A 123 -7.67 0.67 -28.52
N ARG A 124 -6.46 0.39 -28.94
CA ARG A 124 -6.13 -0.92 -29.48
C ARG A 124 -5.47 -1.77 -28.41
N ILE A 125 -5.95 -2.96 -28.30
CA ILE A 125 -5.42 -3.94 -27.37
C ILE A 125 -4.63 -4.97 -28.17
#